data_30541cdce99b54408be21eba255c9579
#
_entry.id   30541cdce99b54408be21eba255c9579
#
_cell.length_a   1.000
_cell.length_b   1.000
_cell.length_c   1.000
_cell.angle_alpha   90.00
_cell.angle_beta   90.00
_cell.angle_gamma   90.00
#
_symmetry.space_group_name_H-M   'P 1'
#
loop_
_entity.id
_entity.type
_entity.pdbx_description
1 polymer ?
#
loop_
_entity_poly.entity_id
_entity_poly.type
_entity_poly.pdbx_seq_one_letter_code
_entity_poly.pdbx_strand_id
1 'polypeptide(L)'
;MLQGLYKVEMHTVHGSRRGVLYVYDGKIVGGNSAFAFIGTYQDSASGEVLVDISTVRHNDDPNFQPLFKTDKITLSLKGRQQGEQYFFEGGTTQLPGIAFNSVMTPISEEAAPPVPSAGKGGIGNGLYSIHIRMLDGIDGGNTGVTMLHDGRIRGGDAFFDYLGSYTSANGRWKGELVNHEHTPSQGERPVFGGYEVGIGFSGTYTDEGAVAEATALAGKRSIRFSAVLKKLAEA
;
A
#
# COMPACT_ATOMS: atom_id res chain seq x y z
N MET A 1 -2.78 20.67 -0.80
CA MET A 1 -3.92 19.71 -0.76
C MET A 1 -3.32 18.32 -0.64
N LEU A 2 -3.74 17.55 0.34
CA LEU A 2 -3.25 16.19 0.58
C LEU A 2 -3.80 15.25 -0.51
N GLN A 3 -2.93 14.75 -1.40
CA GLN A 3 -3.30 13.88 -2.52
C GLN A 3 -2.07 13.15 -3.05
N GLY A 4 -2.24 11.91 -3.57
CA GLY A 4 -1.18 11.09 -4.15
C GLY A 4 -0.67 10.01 -3.21
N LEU A 5 0.48 9.42 -3.54
CA LEU A 5 1.10 8.35 -2.77
C LEU A 5 2.10 8.90 -1.74
N TYR A 6 2.05 8.36 -0.53
CA TYR A 6 2.92 8.75 0.58
C TYR A 6 3.52 7.52 1.24
N LYS A 7 4.78 7.59 1.63
CA LYS A 7 5.30 6.74 2.69
C LYS A 7 4.90 7.32 4.03
N VAL A 8 4.56 6.47 4.98
CA VAL A 8 4.18 6.86 6.35
C VAL A 8 5.08 6.18 7.38
N GLU A 9 5.62 6.96 8.29
CA GLU A 9 6.27 6.48 9.51
C GLU A 9 5.36 6.76 10.69
N MET A 10 5.11 5.73 11.51
CA MET A 10 4.16 5.74 12.62
C MET A 10 4.87 5.39 13.91
N HIS A 11 4.57 6.12 14.98
CA HIS A 11 5.25 6.00 16.27
C HIS A 11 4.26 5.97 17.42
N THR A 12 4.50 5.06 18.36
CA THR A 12 3.89 5.04 19.70
C THR A 12 4.95 4.70 20.76
N VAL A 13 4.57 4.63 22.01
CA VAL A 13 5.44 4.13 23.10
C VAL A 13 5.87 2.66 22.88
N HIS A 14 5.21 1.92 22.01
CA HIS A 14 5.52 0.52 21.71
C HIS A 14 6.48 0.34 20.52
N GLY A 15 6.96 1.43 19.93
CA GLY A 15 7.89 1.41 18.82
C GLY A 15 7.38 2.11 17.56
N SER A 16 8.00 1.79 16.44
CA SER A 16 7.73 2.41 15.14
C SER A 16 7.33 1.38 14.11
N ARG A 17 6.50 1.81 13.15
CA ARG A 17 6.12 1.02 11.96
C ARG A 17 6.12 1.93 10.74
N ARG A 18 6.15 1.29 9.57
CA ARG A 18 6.12 1.98 8.26
C ARG A 18 5.06 1.36 7.37
N GLY A 19 4.69 2.09 6.35
CA GLY A 19 3.80 1.65 5.29
C GLY A 19 3.63 2.72 4.24
N VAL A 20 2.66 2.52 3.37
CA VAL A 20 2.27 3.47 2.33
C VAL A 20 0.80 3.85 2.47
N LEU A 21 0.47 5.06 2.05
CA LEU A 21 -0.89 5.58 2.01
C LEU A 21 -1.13 6.23 0.64
N TYR A 22 -2.21 5.87 -0.01
CA TYR A 22 -2.71 6.54 -1.19
C TYR A 22 -3.90 7.41 -0.79
N VAL A 23 -3.84 8.68 -1.16
CA VAL A 23 -4.80 9.72 -0.76
C VAL A 23 -5.48 10.28 -1.99
N TYR A 24 -6.81 10.22 -2.01
CA TYR A 24 -7.64 10.70 -3.12
C TYR A 24 -9.05 10.97 -2.63
N ASP A 25 -9.70 12.01 -3.15
CA ASP A 25 -11.14 12.33 -2.97
C ASP A 25 -11.66 12.20 -1.53
N GLY A 26 -10.92 12.73 -0.54
CA GLY A 26 -11.29 12.64 0.87
C GLY A 26 -11.02 11.28 1.53
N LYS A 27 -10.46 10.31 0.81
CA LYS A 27 -10.12 8.98 1.30
C LYS A 27 -8.63 8.83 1.54
N ILE A 28 -8.28 8.03 2.53
CA ILE A 28 -6.92 7.56 2.82
C ILE A 28 -6.96 6.05 2.87
N VAL A 29 -6.23 5.38 1.99
CA VAL A 29 -6.15 3.92 1.95
C VAL A 29 -4.70 3.47 1.75
N GLY A 30 -4.34 2.33 2.32
CA GLY A 30 -3.00 1.80 2.17
C GLY A 30 -2.69 0.71 3.18
N GLY A 31 -1.44 0.63 3.60
CA GLY A 31 -1.04 -0.39 4.57
C GLY A 31 0.43 -0.76 4.49
N ASN A 32 0.71 -1.97 4.93
CA ASN A 32 2.01 -2.62 4.84
C ASN A 32 1.81 -4.14 4.68
N SER A 33 2.85 -4.93 4.91
CA SER A 33 2.80 -6.40 4.74
C SER A 33 1.83 -7.12 5.68
N ALA A 34 1.30 -6.46 6.72
CA ALA A 34 0.43 -7.11 7.70
C ALA A 34 -0.86 -6.36 8.00
N PHE A 35 -0.91 -5.05 7.80
CA PHE A 35 -2.05 -4.22 8.20
C PHE A 35 -2.54 -3.38 7.03
N ALA A 36 -3.85 -3.36 6.83
CA ALA A 36 -4.56 -2.42 5.98
C ALA A 36 -4.88 -1.15 6.77
N PHE A 37 -4.76 0.01 6.12
CA PHE A 37 -5.11 1.32 6.64
C PHE A 37 -6.24 1.88 5.79
N ILE A 38 -7.39 2.18 6.40
CA ILE A 38 -8.60 2.60 5.68
C ILE A 38 -9.23 3.75 6.46
N GLY A 39 -9.37 4.88 5.82
CA GLY A 39 -9.91 6.07 6.47
C GLY A 39 -10.32 7.19 5.54
N THR A 40 -10.64 8.30 6.15
CA THR A 40 -11.03 9.54 5.48
C THR A 40 -10.26 10.73 6.03
N TYR A 41 -10.18 11.79 5.27
CA TYR A 41 -9.62 13.06 5.72
C TYR A 41 -10.50 14.23 5.33
N GLN A 42 -10.37 15.32 6.07
CA GLN A 42 -11.01 16.59 5.82
C GLN A 42 -10.04 17.74 6.12
N ASP A 43 -10.00 18.72 5.23
CA ASP A 43 -9.30 19.96 5.51
C ASP A 43 -10.16 20.84 6.42
N SER A 44 -9.60 21.32 7.53
CA SER A 44 -10.28 22.24 8.43
C SER A 44 -10.08 23.69 8.00
N ALA A 45 -10.94 24.57 8.46
CA ALA A 45 -10.83 26.01 8.21
C ALA A 45 -9.55 26.64 8.82
N SER A 46 -8.94 25.98 9.80
CA SER A 46 -7.67 26.40 10.44
C SER A 46 -6.43 25.99 9.66
N GLY A 47 -6.57 25.29 8.52
CA GLY A 47 -5.45 24.74 7.74
C GLY A 47 -4.87 23.46 8.31
N GLU A 48 -5.57 22.83 9.26
CA GLU A 48 -5.26 21.48 9.74
C GLU A 48 -5.98 20.44 8.88
N VAL A 49 -5.40 19.25 8.79
CA VAL A 49 -6.02 18.07 8.19
C VAL A 49 -6.50 17.16 9.33
N LEU A 50 -7.79 16.84 9.33
CA LEU A 50 -8.39 15.89 10.27
C LEU A 50 -8.50 14.54 9.58
N VAL A 51 -8.09 13.47 10.28
CA VAL A 51 -8.07 12.10 9.74
C VAL A 51 -8.72 11.15 10.72
N ASP A 52 -9.66 10.35 10.23
CA ASP A 52 -10.18 9.17 10.92
C ASP A 52 -9.76 7.93 10.13
N ILE A 53 -8.94 7.06 10.72
CA ILE A 53 -8.36 5.92 10.05
C ILE A 53 -8.39 4.66 10.91
N SER A 54 -8.81 3.56 10.33
CA SER A 54 -8.77 2.24 10.95
C SER A 54 -7.60 1.44 10.42
N THR A 55 -6.90 0.74 11.32
CA THR A 55 -5.93 -0.29 10.95
C THR A 55 -6.52 -1.65 11.23
N VAL A 56 -6.38 -2.56 10.27
CA VAL A 56 -6.94 -3.92 10.35
C VAL A 56 -5.88 -4.91 9.87
N ARG A 57 -5.61 -5.95 10.68
CA ARG A 57 -4.70 -7.02 10.26
C ARG A 57 -5.29 -7.80 9.08
N HIS A 58 -4.46 -8.08 8.08
CA HIS A 58 -4.80 -8.94 6.93
C HIS A 58 -3.82 -10.11 6.75
N ASN A 59 -2.74 -10.16 7.54
CA ASN A 59 -1.72 -11.20 7.51
C ASN A 59 -1.40 -11.65 8.94
N ASP A 60 -1.57 -12.95 9.19
CA ASP A 60 -1.44 -13.57 10.52
C ASP A 60 0.01 -13.97 10.87
N ASP A 61 1.01 -13.59 10.06
CA ASP A 61 2.41 -13.84 10.36
C ASP A 61 2.80 -13.20 11.70
N PRO A 62 3.22 -14.00 12.71
CA PRO A 62 3.53 -13.52 14.05
C PRO A 62 4.75 -12.59 14.13
N ASN A 63 5.58 -12.54 13.09
CA ASN A 63 6.70 -11.61 13.01
C ASN A 63 6.25 -10.16 12.88
N PHE A 64 5.03 -9.92 12.39
CA PHE A 64 4.46 -8.57 12.27
C PHE A 64 3.64 -8.22 13.51
N GLN A 65 4.30 -7.67 14.52
CA GLN A 65 3.61 -7.22 15.75
C GLN A 65 2.83 -5.93 15.53
N PRO A 66 1.56 -5.86 15.98
CA PRO A 66 0.75 -4.64 15.87
C PRO A 66 1.32 -3.50 16.73
N LEU A 67 1.30 -2.28 16.19
CA LEU A 67 1.83 -1.08 16.87
C LEU A 67 1.09 -0.76 18.18
N PHE A 68 -0.19 -1.12 18.26
CA PHE A 68 -1.05 -0.92 19.44
C PHE A 68 -1.33 -2.22 20.22
N LYS A 69 -0.62 -3.31 19.90
CA LYS A 69 -0.85 -4.66 20.48
C LYS A 69 -2.27 -5.19 20.27
N THR A 70 -2.96 -4.70 19.25
CA THR A 70 -4.28 -5.15 18.81
C THR A 70 -4.36 -5.19 17.29
N ASP A 71 -5.11 -6.14 16.76
CA ASP A 71 -5.23 -6.39 15.32
C ASP A 71 -6.16 -5.42 14.60
N LYS A 72 -7.00 -4.71 15.36
CA LYS A 72 -7.90 -3.69 14.84
C LYS A 72 -7.98 -2.50 15.78
N ILE A 73 -7.77 -1.30 15.24
CA ILE A 73 -7.89 -0.05 16.00
C ILE A 73 -8.32 1.09 15.06
N THR A 74 -9.05 2.05 15.61
CA THR A 74 -9.41 3.30 14.92
C THR A 74 -8.72 4.47 15.60
N LEU A 75 -8.12 5.34 14.80
CA LEU A 75 -7.39 6.52 15.21
C LEU A 75 -8.09 7.77 14.70
N SER A 76 -8.21 8.78 15.55
CA SER A 76 -8.56 10.15 15.15
C SER A 76 -7.34 11.03 15.29
N LEU A 77 -6.93 11.65 14.20
CA LEU A 77 -5.69 12.38 14.09
C LEU A 77 -5.95 13.80 13.57
N LYS A 78 -5.09 14.71 13.96
CA LYS A 78 -4.98 16.04 13.36
C LYS A 78 -3.55 16.26 12.91
N GLY A 79 -3.39 16.95 11.79
CA GLY A 79 -2.07 17.16 11.22
C GLY A 79 -1.96 18.46 10.47
N ARG A 80 -0.72 18.80 10.14
CA ARG A 80 -0.36 20.01 9.38
C ARG A 80 0.74 19.70 8.40
N GLN A 81 0.72 20.41 7.30
CA GLN A 81 1.80 20.40 6.33
C GLN A 81 2.97 21.25 6.84
N GLN A 82 4.19 20.72 6.73
CA GLN A 82 5.44 21.42 6.97
C GLN A 82 6.41 21.07 5.84
N GLY A 83 6.66 22.01 4.95
CA GLY A 83 7.37 21.75 3.70
C GLY A 83 6.57 20.78 2.82
N GLU A 84 7.19 19.71 2.38
CA GLU A 84 6.54 18.64 1.59
C GLU A 84 5.89 17.55 2.45
N GLN A 85 6.16 17.52 3.74
CA GLN A 85 5.68 16.50 4.65
C GLN A 85 4.42 16.93 5.39
N TYR A 86 3.65 15.93 5.83
CA TYR A 86 2.54 16.10 6.76
C TYR A 86 2.87 15.41 8.09
N PHE A 87 2.66 16.12 9.18
CA PHE A 87 2.85 15.63 10.55
C PHE A 87 1.51 15.49 11.21
N PHE A 88 1.20 14.30 11.71
CA PHE A 88 -0.05 14.00 12.40
C PHE A 88 0.21 13.58 13.85
N GLU A 89 -0.68 13.99 14.73
CA GLU A 89 -0.74 13.56 16.11
C GLU A 89 -2.17 13.17 16.48
N GLY A 90 -2.32 12.29 17.44
CA GLY A 90 -3.63 11.90 17.95
C GLY A 90 -3.59 10.60 18.74
N GLY A 91 -4.67 9.84 18.65
CA GLY A 91 -4.80 8.60 19.38
C GLY A 91 -6.12 7.91 19.14
N THR A 92 -6.52 7.09 20.08
CA THR A 92 -7.73 6.28 20.01
C THR A 92 -8.46 6.24 21.34
N THR A 93 -9.77 6.21 21.29
CA THR A 93 -10.61 5.98 22.49
C THR A 93 -10.54 4.54 23.01
N GLN A 94 -10.10 3.58 22.16
CA GLN A 94 -9.96 2.17 22.53
C GLN A 94 -8.79 1.93 23.49
N LEU A 95 -7.74 2.78 23.42
CA LEU A 95 -6.55 2.72 24.27
C LEU A 95 -6.17 4.15 24.70
N PRO A 96 -6.97 4.76 25.59
CA PRO A 96 -6.71 6.11 26.08
C PRO A 96 -5.35 6.17 26.78
N GLY A 97 -4.58 7.20 26.48
CA GLY A 97 -3.22 7.37 27.04
C GLY A 97 -2.09 6.86 26.15
N ILE A 98 -2.36 6.16 25.05
CA ILE A 98 -1.34 5.86 24.06
C ILE A 98 -1.35 6.96 22.99
N ALA A 99 -0.35 7.83 23.05
CA ALA A 99 -0.15 8.84 22.02
C ALA A 99 0.37 8.21 20.73
N PHE A 100 -0.13 8.72 19.62
CA PHE A 100 0.29 8.35 18.27
C PHE A 100 0.81 9.56 17.52
N ASN A 101 1.92 9.39 16.81
CA ASN A 101 2.46 10.38 15.90
C ASN A 101 2.80 9.71 14.58
N SER A 102 2.64 10.44 13.47
CA SER A 102 3.10 9.95 12.18
C SER A 102 3.59 11.09 11.28
N VAL A 103 4.47 10.71 10.36
CA VAL A 103 4.99 11.59 9.31
C VAL A 103 4.67 10.95 7.97
N MET A 104 4.02 11.70 7.10
CA MET A 104 3.76 11.32 5.72
C MET A 104 4.69 12.12 4.80
N THR A 105 5.46 11.42 3.99
CA THR A 105 6.36 12.01 2.99
C THR A 105 5.87 11.60 1.60
N PRO A 106 5.68 12.55 0.66
CA PRO A 106 5.21 12.22 -0.68
C PRO A 106 6.20 11.33 -1.42
N ILE A 107 5.67 10.40 -2.20
CA ILE A 107 6.42 9.57 -3.15
C ILE A 107 6.16 10.13 -4.54
N SER A 108 7.23 10.34 -5.33
CA SER A 108 7.10 10.78 -6.72
C SER A 108 6.40 9.69 -7.55
N GLU A 109 5.40 10.09 -8.30
CA GLU A 109 4.67 9.19 -9.20
C GLU A 109 5.14 9.29 -10.67
N GLU A 110 6.26 9.98 -10.93
CA GLU A 110 6.80 10.18 -12.29
C GLU A 110 7.20 8.88 -12.99
N ALA A 111 7.63 7.88 -12.22
CA ALA A 111 7.96 6.55 -12.74
C ALA A 111 6.73 5.67 -13.04
N ALA A 112 5.52 6.12 -12.69
CA ALA A 112 4.32 5.34 -12.91
C ALA A 112 4.03 5.16 -14.41
N PRO A 113 3.78 3.92 -14.87
CA PRO A 113 3.36 3.68 -16.24
C PRO A 113 2.08 4.45 -16.60
N PRO A 114 1.92 4.90 -17.85
CA PRO A 114 0.72 5.61 -18.28
C PRO A 114 -0.51 4.72 -18.13
N VAL A 115 -1.62 5.32 -17.70
CA VAL A 115 -2.89 4.59 -17.55
C VAL A 115 -3.47 4.34 -18.94
N PRO A 116 -3.68 3.07 -19.33
CA PRO A 116 -4.36 2.75 -20.58
C PRO A 116 -5.82 3.18 -20.51
N SER A 117 -6.44 3.41 -21.66
CA SER A 117 -7.88 3.70 -21.72
C SER A 117 -8.69 2.56 -21.08
N ALA A 118 -9.50 2.88 -20.08
CA ALA A 118 -10.27 1.90 -19.35
C ALA A 118 -11.30 1.19 -20.24
N GLY A 119 -11.29 -0.15 -20.24
CA GLY A 119 -12.36 -0.96 -20.75
C GLY A 119 -13.58 -0.95 -19.81
N LYS A 120 -14.79 -1.20 -20.34
CA LYS A 120 -15.99 -1.39 -19.53
C LYS A 120 -15.96 -2.75 -18.83
N GLY A 121 -16.30 -2.78 -17.53
CA GLY A 121 -16.42 -4.00 -16.73
C GLY A 121 -15.05 -4.62 -16.46
N GLY A 122 -14.36 -4.14 -15.43
CA GLY A 122 -13.05 -4.58 -15.02
C GLY A 122 -13.04 -5.06 -13.57
N ILE A 123 -11.85 -5.33 -13.07
CA ILE A 123 -11.63 -5.59 -11.65
C ILE A 123 -12.13 -4.40 -10.83
N GLY A 124 -12.82 -4.66 -9.74
CA GLY A 124 -13.41 -3.62 -8.89
C GLY A 124 -12.34 -2.70 -8.28
N ASN A 125 -12.62 -1.41 -8.26
CA ASN A 125 -11.78 -0.46 -7.51
C ASN A 125 -11.77 -0.86 -6.02
N GLY A 126 -10.61 -0.77 -5.37
CA GLY A 126 -10.50 -1.16 -3.97
C GLY A 126 -9.08 -1.36 -3.50
N LEU A 127 -8.94 -1.57 -2.18
CA LEU A 127 -7.70 -1.96 -1.53
C LEU A 127 -7.59 -3.48 -1.51
N TYR A 128 -6.43 -4.00 -1.91
CA TYR A 128 -6.13 -5.42 -1.98
C TYR A 128 -4.84 -5.75 -1.22
N SER A 129 -4.81 -6.87 -0.51
CA SER A 129 -3.55 -7.46 -0.05
C SER A 129 -2.88 -8.20 -1.21
N ILE A 130 -1.55 -8.32 -1.16
CA ILE A 130 -0.74 -9.04 -2.15
C ILE A 130 0.03 -10.15 -1.43
N HIS A 131 -0.11 -11.37 -1.92
CA HIS A 131 0.74 -12.50 -1.55
C HIS A 131 1.45 -13.02 -2.79
N ILE A 132 2.78 -13.14 -2.74
CA ILE A 132 3.57 -13.65 -3.85
C ILE A 132 4.14 -15.03 -3.55
N ARG A 133 4.29 -15.84 -4.60
CA ARG A 133 4.99 -17.12 -4.56
C ARG A 133 5.90 -17.23 -5.76
N MET A 134 7.19 -17.49 -5.51
CA MET A 134 8.17 -17.72 -6.56
C MET A 134 7.86 -19.04 -7.27
N LEU A 135 8.08 -19.10 -8.59
CA LEU A 135 7.80 -20.31 -9.39
C LEU A 135 8.81 -21.44 -9.14
N ASP A 136 9.93 -21.20 -8.47
CA ASP A 136 10.84 -22.22 -7.98
C ASP A 136 10.36 -22.92 -6.69
N GLY A 137 9.15 -22.54 -6.19
CA GLY A 137 8.54 -23.11 -5.00
C GLY A 137 8.85 -22.39 -3.70
N ILE A 138 9.71 -21.36 -3.72
CA ILE A 138 9.97 -20.53 -2.54
C ILE A 138 8.78 -19.62 -2.30
N ASP A 139 8.25 -19.63 -1.09
CA ASP A 139 7.22 -18.68 -0.68
C ASP A 139 7.86 -17.30 -0.50
N GLY A 140 7.46 -16.33 -1.32
CA GLY A 140 7.92 -14.94 -1.25
C GLY A 140 7.22 -14.14 -0.15
N GLY A 141 6.24 -14.77 0.52
CA GLY A 141 5.48 -14.16 1.61
C GLY A 141 4.51 -13.08 1.16
N ASN A 142 4.00 -12.36 2.14
CA ASN A 142 3.17 -11.20 1.92
C ASN A 142 4.02 -9.98 1.68
N THR A 143 3.67 -9.26 0.65
CA THR A 143 4.48 -8.15 0.20
C THR A 143 3.87 -6.81 0.47
N GLY A 144 2.59 -6.72 0.81
CA GLY A 144 1.98 -5.45 1.11
C GLY A 144 0.56 -5.33 0.63
N VAL A 145 0.16 -4.12 0.33
CA VAL A 145 -1.18 -3.78 -0.16
C VAL A 145 -1.10 -2.95 -1.44
N THR A 146 -2.16 -3.03 -2.24
CA THR A 146 -2.30 -2.17 -3.41
C THR A 146 -3.72 -1.64 -3.54
N MET A 147 -3.83 -0.39 -3.88
CA MET A 147 -5.05 0.25 -4.34
C MET A 147 -5.14 0.09 -5.86
N LEU A 148 -6.19 -0.58 -6.33
CA LEU A 148 -6.60 -0.60 -7.73
C LEU A 148 -7.68 0.46 -7.92
N HIS A 149 -7.43 1.46 -8.74
CA HIS A 149 -8.35 2.55 -8.97
C HIS A 149 -8.25 3.08 -10.40
N ASP A 150 -9.31 2.88 -11.20
CA ASP A 150 -9.42 3.36 -12.57
C ASP A 150 -8.19 3.11 -13.44
N GLY A 151 -7.70 1.87 -13.42
CA GLY A 151 -6.53 1.46 -14.21
C GLY A 151 -5.18 1.82 -13.58
N ARG A 152 -5.16 2.42 -12.40
CA ARG A 152 -3.94 2.74 -11.64
C ARG A 152 -3.67 1.71 -10.57
N ILE A 153 -2.40 1.41 -10.34
CA ILE A 153 -1.88 0.64 -9.22
C ILE A 153 -1.11 1.61 -8.33
N ARG A 154 -1.51 1.73 -7.06
CA ARG A 154 -0.82 2.54 -6.04
C ARG A 154 -0.79 1.75 -4.74
N GLY A 155 0.39 1.50 -4.20
CA GLY A 155 0.51 0.72 -2.99
C GLY A 155 1.94 0.54 -2.52
N GLY A 156 2.16 -0.50 -1.72
CA GLY A 156 3.49 -0.83 -1.21
C GLY A 156 3.43 -1.54 0.14
N ASP A 157 4.57 -1.51 0.81
CA ASP A 157 4.76 -2.07 2.13
C ASP A 157 5.58 -1.12 3.04
N ALA A 158 6.34 -1.67 3.99
CA ALA A 158 7.16 -0.87 4.91
C ALA A 158 8.41 -0.26 4.25
N PHE A 159 8.85 -0.77 3.10
CA PHE A 159 10.11 -0.42 2.46
C PHE A 159 9.97 -0.06 0.98
N PHE A 160 8.97 -0.62 0.30
CA PHE A 160 8.77 -0.48 -1.15
C PHE A 160 7.43 0.16 -1.46
N ASP A 161 7.41 0.96 -2.52
CA ASP A 161 6.19 1.44 -3.17
C ASP A 161 5.96 0.72 -4.50
N TYR A 162 4.69 0.61 -4.88
CA TYR A 162 4.22 -0.01 -6.11
C TYR A 162 3.48 1.03 -6.94
N LEU A 163 4.07 1.40 -8.06
CA LEU A 163 3.51 2.37 -9.00
C LEU A 163 3.24 1.68 -10.34
N GLY A 164 1.99 1.61 -10.74
CA GLY A 164 1.67 0.89 -11.96
C GLY A 164 0.37 1.28 -12.62
N SER A 165 0.10 0.56 -13.71
CA SER A 165 -1.16 0.65 -14.45
C SER A 165 -1.61 -0.72 -14.92
N TYR A 166 -2.93 -0.87 -15.14
CA TYR A 166 -3.53 -2.10 -15.61
C TYR A 166 -4.71 -1.87 -16.54
N THR A 167 -5.02 -2.88 -17.33
CA THR A 167 -6.30 -3.02 -18.02
C THR A 167 -6.98 -4.29 -17.58
N SER A 168 -8.30 -4.28 -17.48
CA SER A 168 -9.08 -5.46 -17.13
C SER A 168 -10.41 -5.49 -17.90
N ALA A 169 -10.77 -6.66 -18.40
CA ALA A 169 -12.03 -6.93 -19.07
C ALA A 169 -12.30 -8.46 -19.12
N ASN A 170 -13.58 -8.85 -19.06
CA ASN A 170 -14.00 -10.24 -19.25
C ASN A 170 -13.27 -11.25 -18.34
N GLY A 171 -13.08 -10.94 -17.06
CA GLY A 171 -12.42 -11.79 -16.09
C GLY A 171 -10.88 -11.87 -16.24
N ARG A 172 -10.28 -11.11 -17.17
CA ARG A 172 -8.83 -11.06 -17.39
C ARG A 172 -8.28 -9.68 -17.12
N TRP A 173 -7.06 -9.63 -16.61
CA TRP A 173 -6.34 -8.39 -16.38
C TRP A 173 -4.86 -8.54 -16.72
N LYS A 174 -4.23 -7.44 -17.05
CA LYS A 174 -2.80 -7.34 -17.32
C LYS A 174 -2.31 -5.93 -17.05
N GLY A 175 -1.04 -5.80 -16.77
CA GLY A 175 -0.46 -4.49 -16.52
C GLY A 175 1.04 -4.56 -16.26
N GLU A 176 1.55 -3.44 -15.84
CA GLU A 176 2.93 -3.26 -15.46
C GLU A 176 3.03 -2.34 -14.25
N LEU A 177 4.06 -2.53 -13.45
CA LEU A 177 4.36 -1.68 -12.31
C LEU A 177 5.87 -1.60 -12.09
N VAL A 178 6.28 -0.56 -11.40
CA VAL A 178 7.61 -0.41 -10.81
C VAL A 178 7.49 -0.66 -9.31
N ASN A 179 8.35 -1.53 -8.79
CA ASN A 179 8.59 -1.74 -7.38
C ASN A 179 9.86 -0.97 -7.01
N HIS A 180 9.73 0.07 -6.20
CA HIS A 180 10.83 0.96 -5.86
C HIS A 180 11.01 1.04 -4.33
N GLU A 181 12.28 1.03 -3.87
CA GLU A 181 12.62 1.14 -2.45
C GLU A 181 12.51 2.59 -1.99
N HIS A 182 11.48 2.94 -1.23
CA HIS A 182 11.29 4.28 -0.65
C HIS A 182 11.99 4.45 0.71
N THR A 183 12.37 3.34 1.35
CA THR A 183 13.08 3.34 2.64
C THR A 183 14.06 2.20 2.66
N PRO A 184 15.35 2.43 2.96
CA PRO A 184 16.35 1.37 2.97
C PRO A 184 15.94 0.19 3.86
N SER A 185 15.86 -0.99 3.27
CA SER A 185 15.61 -2.26 3.97
C SER A 185 16.88 -2.66 4.72
N GLN A 186 16.93 -2.42 6.02
CA GLN A 186 18.11 -2.66 6.85
C GLN A 186 18.38 -4.16 7.00
N GLY A 187 19.37 -4.66 6.26
CA GLY A 187 19.94 -6.00 6.47
C GLY A 187 19.25 -7.14 5.72
N GLU A 188 18.08 -6.95 5.14
CA GLU A 188 17.41 -7.93 4.28
C GLU A 188 17.61 -7.57 2.81
N ARG A 189 17.89 -8.58 1.99
CA ARG A 189 17.96 -8.36 0.54
C ARG A 189 16.55 -8.16 0.00
N PRO A 190 16.34 -7.15 -0.87
CA PRO A 190 15.07 -7.01 -1.58
C PRO A 190 14.67 -8.33 -2.25
N VAL A 191 13.40 -8.68 -2.19
CA VAL A 191 12.86 -9.95 -2.74
C VAL A 191 13.30 -10.18 -4.19
N PHE A 192 13.33 -9.13 -5.00
CA PHE A 192 13.76 -9.20 -6.40
C PHE A 192 15.25 -8.88 -6.60
N GLY A 193 16.02 -8.63 -5.55
CA GLY A 193 17.44 -8.35 -5.60
C GLY A 193 17.80 -6.98 -6.20
N GLY A 194 16.87 -6.05 -6.27
CA GLY A 194 17.05 -4.68 -6.79
C GLY A 194 16.20 -3.67 -6.01
N TYR A 195 16.64 -2.41 -6.02
CA TYR A 195 15.96 -1.30 -5.36
C TYR A 195 14.88 -0.66 -6.23
N GLU A 196 14.98 -0.86 -7.54
CA GLU A 196 13.97 -0.49 -8.52
C GLU A 196 13.83 -1.64 -9.53
N VAL A 197 12.64 -2.18 -9.66
CA VAL A 197 12.38 -3.37 -10.46
C VAL A 197 11.09 -3.19 -11.25
N GLY A 198 11.18 -3.27 -12.58
CA GLY A 198 10.02 -3.32 -13.45
C GLY A 198 9.37 -4.70 -13.42
N ILE A 199 8.05 -4.75 -13.29
CA ILE A 199 7.26 -5.98 -13.21
C ILE A 199 6.13 -5.91 -14.22
N GLY A 200 6.12 -6.87 -15.16
CA GLY A 200 4.97 -7.10 -16.05
C GLY A 200 4.15 -8.28 -15.56
N PHE A 201 2.84 -8.22 -15.66
CA PHE A 201 1.94 -9.26 -15.19
C PHE A 201 0.71 -9.46 -16.07
N SER A 202 0.11 -10.66 -15.99
CA SER A 202 -1.20 -10.98 -16.54
C SER A 202 -1.89 -12.07 -15.74
N GLY A 203 -3.23 -12.09 -15.76
CA GLY A 203 -3.98 -13.09 -15.00
C GLY A 203 -5.48 -12.95 -15.12
N THR A 204 -6.18 -13.42 -14.08
CA THR A 204 -7.65 -13.42 -13.98
C THR A 204 -8.10 -12.73 -12.70
N TYR A 205 -9.35 -12.25 -12.68
CA TYR A 205 -9.96 -11.63 -11.53
C TYR A 205 -11.41 -12.08 -11.35
N THR A 206 -11.88 -11.94 -10.12
CA THR A 206 -13.27 -12.09 -9.69
C THR A 206 -13.65 -10.85 -8.84
N ASP A 207 -14.86 -10.83 -8.31
CA ASP A 207 -15.28 -9.76 -7.38
C ASP A 207 -14.51 -9.79 -6.05
N GLU A 208 -13.96 -10.94 -5.67
CA GLU A 208 -13.25 -11.13 -4.39
C GLU A 208 -11.75 -10.85 -4.48
N GLY A 209 -11.18 -10.86 -5.68
CA GLY A 209 -9.75 -10.64 -5.86
C GLY A 209 -9.23 -11.03 -7.25
N ALA A 210 -7.92 -11.19 -7.34
CA ALA A 210 -7.24 -11.48 -8.58
C ALA A 210 -6.06 -12.44 -8.38
N VAL A 211 -5.70 -13.12 -9.45
CA VAL A 211 -4.44 -13.86 -9.55
C VAL A 211 -3.67 -13.37 -10.77
N ALA A 212 -2.34 -13.37 -10.68
CA ALA A 212 -1.48 -13.00 -11.79
C ALA A 212 -0.23 -13.88 -11.82
N GLU A 213 0.24 -14.16 -13.02
CA GLU A 213 1.63 -14.54 -13.27
C GLU A 213 2.40 -13.29 -13.65
N ALA A 214 3.57 -13.12 -13.05
CA ALA A 214 4.37 -11.92 -13.17
C ALA A 214 5.84 -12.25 -13.45
N THR A 215 6.51 -11.29 -14.09
CA THR A 215 7.95 -11.33 -14.34
C THR A 215 8.55 -10.02 -13.87
N ALA A 216 9.49 -10.11 -12.92
CA ALA A 216 10.30 -9.01 -12.44
C ALA A 216 11.64 -8.97 -13.20
N LEU A 217 12.03 -7.79 -13.66
CA LEU A 217 13.30 -7.53 -14.35
C LEU A 217 14.25 -6.80 -13.43
N ALA A 218 15.13 -7.54 -12.76
CA ALA A 218 16.15 -7.00 -11.85
C ALA A 218 17.54 -7.03 -12.52
N GLY A 219 17.89 -5.95 -13.20
CA GLY A 219 19.11 -5.84 -13.99
C GLY A 219 19.12 -6.87 -15.12
N LYS A 220 20.06 -7.82 -15.10
CA LYS A 220 20.18 -8.92 -16.07
C LYS A 220 19.36 -10.18 -15.69
N ARG A 221 18.62 -10.15 -14.60
CA ARG A 221 17.87 -11.30 -14.10
C ARG A 221 16.39 -11.12 -14.38
N SER A 222 15.75 -12.20 -14.80
CA SER A 222 14.30 -12.32 -14.93
C SER A 222 13.80 -13.28 -13.87
N ILE A 223 12.94 -12.81 -12.97
CA ILE A 223 12.39 -13.58 -11.87
C ILE A 223 10.89 -13.77 -12.12
N ARG A 224 10.43 -15.00 -12.20
CA ARG A 224 9.01 -15.32 -12.39
C ARG A 224 8.36 -15.69 -11.07
N PHE A 225 7.15 -15.19 -10.85
CA PHE A 225 6.36 -15.46 -9.65
C PHE A 225 4.86 -15.39 -9.94
N SER A 226 4.07 -15.93 -9.06
CA SER A 226 2.63 -15.72 -9.02
C SER A 226 2.27 -14.73 -7.91
N ALA A 227 1.21 -13.96 -8.12
CA ALA A 227 0.63 -13.06 -7.14
C ALA A 227 -0.85 -13.38 -6.94
N VAL A 228 -1.28 -13.40 -5.68
CA VAL A 228 -2.69 -13.51 -5.30
C VAL A 228 -3.08 -12.22 -4.59
N LEU A 229 -4.10 -11.56 -5.10
CA LEU A 229 -4.70 -10.37 -4.53
C LEU A 229 -6.03 -10.73 -3.89
N LYS A 230 -6.22 -10.32 -2.62
CA LYS A 230 -7.51 -10.45 -1.92
C LYS A 230 -8.05 -9.06 -1.61
N LYS A 231 -9.31 -8.84 -1.93
CA LYS A 231 -9.97 -7.56 -1.64
C LYS A 231 -10.13 -7.36 -0.13
N LEU A 232 -9.69 -6.21 0.37
CA LEU A 232 -9.75 -5.81 1.77
C LEU A 232 -10.83 -4.75 2.01
N ALA A 233 -11.02 -3.84 1.04
CA ALA A 233 -12.04 -2.79 1.10
C ALA A 233 -12.41 -2.30 -0.31
N GLU A 234 -13.61 -1.75 -0.43
CA GLU A 234 -14.04 -0.99 -1.60
C GLU A 234 -13.34 0.38 -1.68
N ALA A 235 -13.26 0.95 -2.89
CA ALA A 235 -12.70 2.27 -3.14
C ALA A 235 -13.60 3.40 -2.66
#